data_eeeff9302b2be3676ee6b06898acfc1a
#
_entry.id   eeeff9302b2be3676ee6b06898acfc1a
#
_cell.length_a   1.000
_cell.length_b   1.000
_cell.length_c   1.000
_cell.angle_alpha   90.00
_cell.angle_beta   90.00
_cell.angle_gamma   90.00
#
_symmetry.space_group_name_H-M   'P 1'
#
loop_
_entity.id
_entity.type
_entity.pdbx_description
1 polymer ?
#
loop_
_entity_poly.entity_id
_entity_poly.type
_entity_poly.pdbx_seq_one_letter_code
_entity_poly.pdbx_strand_id
1 'polypeptide(L)'
;MFYGTMNQELKYVSLVGPNMETSERPTFETEAGEEIYQYVERHGTAARHRVREVTSLPPEEFSEALEQLESRGYLEDDGGTLQVALDVGSVESYTAGDVEYTIRPAKQSDFDGLIDTIRDVTAKDTYVVAESIAEQLLYEDAVTRHNSVESRVFFVATVDGDVVGWAHLDLPQVDKLQSTAQLTVGVRGDYQDNGIGSRLLARALDWAEANGYRKVYNSVPTTNDEAIVFLEDHGWETEGIRKDHYTIDGDHVDEVMLAYTF
;
A
#
# COMPACT_ATOMS: atom_id res chain seq x y z
N MET A 1 22.30 -12.42 -47.01
CA MET A 1 23.14 -12.96 -45.93
C MET A 1 23.79 -11.77 -45.22
N PHE A 2 23.11 -11.22 -44.23
CA PHE A 2 23.67 -10.31 -43.22
C PHE A 2 22.75 -10.34 -41.97
N TYR A 3 23.17 -11.07 -40.98
CA TYR A 3 22.59 -11.02 -39.65
C TYR A 3 23.20 -9.82 -38.95
N GLY A 4 22.40 -8.79 -38.73
CA GLY A 4 22.72 -7.68 -37.81
C GLY A 4 22.20 -8.02 -36.43
N THR A 5 23.12 -8.25 -35.53
CA THR A 5 22.87 -8.32 -34.07
C THR A 5 22.35 -6.98 -33.59
N MET A 6 21.05 -6.89 -33.31
CA MET A 6 20.46 -5.79 -32.58
C MET A 6 20.68 -6.05 -31.06
N ASN A 7 21.71 -5.42 -30.52
CA ASN A 7 21.80 -5.19 -29.07
C ASN A 7 20.65 -4.20 -28.71
N GLN A 8 19.55 -4.72 -28.18
CA GLN A 8 18.58 -3.92 -27.45
C GLN A 8 19.16 -3.70 -26.05
N GLU A 9 19.75 -2.54 -25.84
CA GLU A 9 19.85 -1.98 -24.49
C GLU A 9 18.43 -1.78 -23.96
N LEU A 10 18.00 -2.65 -23.06
CA LEU A 10 16.82 -2.45 -22.23
C LEU A 10 17.12 -1.23 -21.34
N LYS A 11 16.72 -0.05 -21.78
CA LYS A 11 16.65 1.12 -20.90
C LYS A 11 15.58 0.82 -19.85
N TYR A 12 16.02 0.50 -18.66
CA TYR A 12 15.18 0.53 -17.47
C TYR A 12 14.64 1.96 -17.31
N VAL A 13 13.38 2.14 -17.61
CA VAL A 13 12.64 3.35 -17.23
C VAL A 13 12.09 3.04 -15.84
N SER A 14 12.71 3.57 -14.82
CA SER A 14 12.15 3.60 -13.47
C SER A 14 10.88 4.42 -13.50
N LEU A 15 9.77 3.77 -13.22
CA LEU A 15 8.43 4.36 -13.26
C LEU A 15 8.06 4.84 -11.88
N VAL A 16 8.14 6.13 -11.73
CA VAL A 16 7.70 6.89 -10.57
C VAL A 16 6.33 7.45 -10.89
N GLY A 17 5.34 7.31 -10.00
CA GLY A 17 3.98 7.85 -10.17
C GLY A 17 3.95 9.37 -10.39
N PRO A 18 2.80 9.95 -10.82
CA PRO A 18 2.73 11.28 -11.41
C PRO A 18 3.18 12.45 -10.54
N ASN A 19 3.41 12.29 -9.24
CA ASN A 19 3.88 13.37 -8.37
C ASN A 19 5.17 13.07 -7.58
N MET A 20 5.91 12.06 -7.96
CA MET A 20 7.31 11.99 -7.52
C MET A 20 8.22 12.91 -8.37
N GLU A 21 7.70 14.00 -8.93
CA GLU A 21 8.54 15.08 -9.47
C GLU A 21 9.33 15.83 -8.39
N THR A 22 9.04 15.59 -7.09
CA THR A 22 9.84 16.14 -5.99
C THR A 22 10.74 15.12 -5.31
N SER A 23 10.63 13.82 -5.56
CA SER A 23 11.75 12.93 -5.38
C SER A 23 12.44 12.79 -6.75
N GLU A 24 13.43 13.62 -7.00
CA GLU A 24 14.44 13.36 -8.03
C GLU A 24 14.75 11.86 -8.00
N ARG A 25 14.81 11.21 -9.17
CA ARG A 25 15.28 9.82 -9.27
C ARG A 25 16.45 9.67 -8.32
N PRO A 26 16.47 8.63 -7.46
CA PRO A 26 17.55 8.50 -6.51
C PRO A 26 18.90 8.67 -7.22
N THR A 27 19.63 9.70 -6.82
CA THR A 27 20.97 9.94 -7.34
C THR A 27 21.95 9.37 -6.32
N PHE A 28 22.66 8.35 -6.72
CA PHE A 28 23.61 7.66 -5.84
C PHE A 28 24.98 8.30 -5.91
N GLU A 29 25.60 8.54 -4.76
CA GLU A 29 26.96 9.05 -4.67
C GLU A 29 28.00 7.93 -4.80
N THR A 30 27.57 6.70 -4.50
CA THR A 30 28.42 5.50 -4.49
C THR A 30 27.74 4.35 -5.21
N GLU A 31 28.52 3.47 -5.80
CA GLU A 31 28.04 2.21 -6.39
C GLU A 31 27.40 1.32 -5.32
N ALA A 32 27.92 1.33 -4.10
CA ALA A 32 27.37 0.61 -2.96
C ALA A 32 25.94 1.07 -2.62
N GLY A 33 25.69 2.39 -2.62
CA GLY A 33 24.35 2.94 -2.39
C GLY A 33 23.36 2.52 -3.49
N GLU A 34 23.78 2.56 -4.75
CA GLU A 34 22.96 2.12 -5.86
C GLU A 34 22.62 0.62 -5.76
N GLU A 35 23.59 -0.23 -5.43
CA GLU A 35 23.39 -1.66 -5.32
C GLU A 35 22.45 -2.03 -4.16
N ILE A 36 22.59 -1.39 -3.00
CA ILE A 36 21.68 -1.56 -1.85
C ILE A 36 20.27 -1.15 -2.23
N TYR A 37 20.10 0.05 -2.80
CA TYR A 37 18.78 0.57 -3.18
C TYR A 37 18.09 -0.33 -4.20
N GLN A 38 18.77 -0.71 -5.29
CA GLN A 38 18.23 -1.59 -6.33
C GLN A 38 17.81 -2.96 -5.79
N TYR A 39 18.57 -3.50 -4.81
CA TYR A 39 18.20 -4.76 -4.18
C TYR A 39 16.89 -4.62 -3.39
N VAL A 40 16.78 -3.59 -2.55
CA VAL A 40 15.58 -3.33 -1.74
C VAL A 40 14.37 -3.03 -2.62
N GLU A 41 14.52 -2.14 -3.61
CA GLU A 41 13.45 -1.77 -4.56
C GLU A 41 12.90 -3.01 -5.30
N ARG A 42 13.78 -3.89 -5.76
CA ARG A 42 13.38 -5.11 -6.48
C ARG A 42 12.60 -6.09 -5.60
N HIS A 43 12.93 -6.19 -4.32
CA HIS A 43 12.33 -7.14 -3.40
C HIS A 43 11.15 -6.54 -2.59
N GLY A 44 10.96 -5.22 -2.67
CA GLY A 44 9.97 -4.48 -1.90
C GLY A 44 10.42 -4.23 -0.46
N THR A 45 10.70 -5.30 0.30
CA THR A 45 11.33 -5.27 1.62
C THR A 45 12.47 -6.28 1.67
N ALA A 46 13.48 -6.01 2.49
CA ALA A 46 14.60 -6.93 2.65
C ALA A 46 15.24 -6.81 4.03
N ALA A 47 15.47 -7.94 4.71
CA ALA A 47 16.20 -7.93 5.96
C ALA A 47 17.61 -7.34 5.77
N ARG A 48 17.98 -6.37 6.60
CA ARG A 48 19.27 -5.64 6.54
C ARG A 48 20.48 -6.58 6.44
N HIS A 49 20.48 -7.66 7.22
CA HIS A 49 21.57 -8.64 7.16
C HIS A 49 21.62 -9.34 5.80
N ARG A 50 20.46 -9.61 5.18
CA ARG A 50 20.38 -10.27 3.89
C ARG A 50 20.88 -9.37 2.77
N VAL A 51 20.53 -8.09 2.80
CA VAL A 51 21.04 -7.10 1.83
C VAL A 51 22.56 -7.08 1.87
N ARG A 52 23.15 -7.00 3.09
CA ARG A 52 24.61 -7.01 3.28
C ARG A 52 25.27 -8.30 2.75
N GLU A 53 24.63 -9.46 2.96
CA GLU A 53 25.19 -10.74 2.45
C GLU A 53 25.21 -10.78 0.93
N VAL A 54 24.15 -10.31 0.28
CA VAL A 54 24.00 -10.38 -1.18
C VAL A 54 24.90 -9.38 -1.88
N THR A 55 24.96 -8.14 -1.39
CA THR A 55 25.84 -7.10 -1.94
C THR A 55 27.31 -7.37 -1.67
N SER A 56 27.64 -8.27 -0.73
CA SER A 56 29.01 -8.61 -0.37
C SER A 56 29.89 -7.41 -0.01
N LEU A 57 29.27 -6.29 0.37
CA LEU A 57 29.97 -5.05 0.74
C LEU A 57 30.71 -5.21 2.09
N PRO A 58 31.87 -4.59 2.27
CA PRO A 58 32.51 -4.46 3.57
C PRO A 58 31.55 -3.82 4.59
N PRO A 59 31.57 -4.25 5.87
CA PRO A 59 30.62 -3.76 6.88
C PRO A 59 30.59 -2.23 7.04
N GLU A 60 31.75 -1.57 6.96
CA GLU A 60 31.86 -0.11 7.06
C GLU A 60 31.21 0.57 5.84
N GLU A 61 31.55 0.13 4.64
CA GLU A 61 31.03 0.65 3.38
C GLU A 61 29.51 0.46 3.28
N PHE A 62 28.98 -0.72 3.67
CA PHE A 62 27.55 -0.98 3.74
C PHE A 62 26.84 -0.01 4.69
N SER A 63 27.42 0.22 5.89
CA SER A 63 26.81 1.09 6.89
C SER A 63 26.81 2.55 6.46
N GLU A 64 27.88 3.04 5.87
CA GLU A 64 27.98 4.41 5.35
C GLU A 64 27.00 4.64 4.18
N ALA A 65 26.91 3.69 3.26
CA ALA A 65 26.00 3.77 2.12
C ALA A 65 24.52 3.73 2.57
N LEU A 66 24.19 2.88 3.54
CA LEU A 66 22.85 2.79 4.10
C LEU A 66 22.45 4.08 4.82
N GLU A 67 23.33 4.63 5.68
CA GLU A 67 23.10 5.91 6.38
C GLU A 67 22.84 7.06 5.39
N GLN A 68 23.57 7.08 4.27
CA GLN A 68 23.32 8.06 3.20
C GLN A 68 21.94 7.89 2.56
N LEU A 69 21.52 6.65 2.27
CA LEU A 69 20.20 6.37 1.70
C LEU A 69 19.08 6.73 2.67
N GLU A 70 19.23 6.44 3.95
CA GLU A 70 18.26 6.80 5.00
C GLU A 70 18.20 8.33 5.20
N SER A 71 19.34 9.00 5.28
CA SER A 71 19.39 10.46 5.47
C SER A 71 18.80 11.25 4.32
N ARG A 72 18.80 10.68 3.12
CA ARG A 72 18.16 11.25 1.93
C ARG A 72 16.70 10.86 1.76
N GLY A 73 16.17 10.01 2.63
CA GLY A 73 14.81 9.51 2.54
C GLY A 73 14.57 8.59 1.35
N TYR A 74 15.58 7.86 0.89
CA TYR A 74 15.44 6.86 -0.18
C TYR A 74 15.08 5.48 0.38
N LEU A 75 15.62 5.13 1.53
CA LEU A 75 15.28 3.92 2.28
C LEU A 75 14.92 4.26 3.71
N GLU A 76 14.19 3.38 4.34
CA GLU A 76 13.95 3.37 5.78
C GLU A 76 14.21 1.97 6.35
N ASP A 77 14.68 1.93 7.61
CA ASP A 77 14.89 0.68 8.37
C ASP A 77 13.82 0.58 9.46
N ASP A 78 12.88 -0.33 9.29
CA ASP A 78 11.89 -0.66 10.30
C ASP A 78 12.30 -1.96 11.03
N GLY A 79 13.00 -1.77 12.16
CA GLY A 79 13.38 -2.89 13.02
C GLY A 79 14.33 -3.93 12.39
N GLY A 80 15.16 -3.52 11.44
CA GLY A 80 16.10 -4.40 10.72
C GLY A 80 15.58 -4.88 9.36
N THR A 81 14.44 -4.35 8.91
CA THR A 81 13.89 -4.56 7.58
C THR A 81 13.98 -3.26 6.78
N LEU A 82 14.72 -3.31 5.69
CA LEU A 82 14.87 -2.17 4.78
C LEU A 82 13.74 -2.15 3.76
N GLN A 83 13.22 -0.97 3.48
CA GLN A 83 12.21 -0.74 2.44
C GLN A 83 12.44 0.62 1.76
N VAL A 84 11.89 0.81 0.56
CA VAL A 84 11.91 2.13 -0.09
C VAL A 84 11.05 3.07 0.74
N ALA A 85 11.62 4.21 1.12
CA ALA A 85 10.92 5.20 1.91
C ALA A 85 9.81 5.88 1.09
N LEU A 86 8.61 5.94 1.66
CA LEU A 86 7.48 6.69 1.12
C LEU A 86 7.08 7.75 2.16
N ASP A 87 6.86 8.98 1.71
CA ASP A 87 6.28 9.99 2.59
C ASP A 87 4.78 9.69 2.77
N VAL A 88 4.49 8.93 3.81
CA VAL A 88 3.13 8.55 4.20
C VAL A 88 2.60 9.37 5.38
N GLY A 89 3.36 10.36 5.82
CA GLY A 89 3.00 11.30 6.88
C GLY A 89 3.10 10.71 8.29
N SER A 90 2.57 11.44 9.28
CA SER A 90 2.75 11.19 10.70
C SER A 90 1.56 10.48 11.36
N VAL A 91 1.71 10.17 12.66
CA VAL A 91 0.65 9.64 13.53
C VAL A 91 -0.35 10.72 13.87
N GLU A 92 -1.61 10.41 13.80
CA GLU A 92 -2.74 11.26 14.19
C GLU A 92 -3.51 10.58 15.33
N SER A 93 -3.92 11.36 16.34
CA SER A 93 -4.66 10.86 17.51
C SER A 93 -6.07 11.42 17.53
N TYR A 94 -7.04 10.59 17.86
CA TYR A 94 -8.46 10.90 17.87
C TYR A 94 -9.14 10.34 19.11
N THR A 95 -10.29 10.94 19.45
CA THR A 95 -11.17 10.46 20.52
C THR A 95 -12.61 10.42 19.99
N ALA A 96 -13.29 9.30 20.18
CA ALA A 96 -14.70 9.14 19.87
C ALA A 96 -15.42 8.51 21.07
N GLY A 97 -16.21 9.30 21.79
CA GLY A 97 -16.79 8.89 23.07
C GLY A 97 -15.68 8.55 24.08
N ASP A 98 -15.67 7.30 24.55
CA ASP A 98 -14.66 6.79 25.48
C ASP A 98 -13.51 6.05 24.76
N VAL A 99 -13.49 6.01 23.42
CA VAL A 99 -12.46 5.32 22.64
C VAL A 99 -11.41 6.32 22.17
N GLU A 100 -10.17 6.14 22.63
CA GLU A 100 -9.01 6.82 22.11
C GLU A 100 -8.33 5.92 21.07
N TYR A 101 -8.03 6.45 19.88
CA TYR A 101 -7.37 5.70 18.82
C TYR A 101 -6.39 6.56 18.04
N THR A 102 -5.46 5.91 17.38
CA THR A 102 -4.52 6.58 16.48
C THR A 102 -4.69 6.07 15.06
N ILE A 103 -4.43 6.95 14.08
CA ILE A 103 -4.29 6.57 12.67
C ILE A 103 -2.86 6.91 12.26
N ARG A 104 -2.20 5.95 11.64
CA ARG A 104 -0.81 6.10 11.20
C ARG A 104 -0.49 5.17 10.03
N PRO A 105 0.60 5.40 9.32
CA PRO A 105 1.14 4.41 8.39
C PRO A 105 1.37 3.07 9.11
N ALA A 106 1.08 1.98 8.42
CA ALA A 106 1.36 0.65 8.93
C ALA A 106 2.86 0.36 8.88
N LYS A 107 3.33 -0.43 9.84
CA LYS A 107 4.71 -0.90 9.93
C LYS A 107 4.75 -2.42 9.79
N GLN A 108 5.94 -2.98 9.56
CA GLN A 108 6.10 -4.43 9.53
C GLN A 108 5.71 -5.08 10.87
N SER A 109 5.88 -4.38 11.98
CA SER A 109 5.42 -4.85 13.30
C SER A 109 3.90 -4.98 13.44
N ASP A 110 3.12 -4.40 12.53
CA ASP A 110 1.64 -4.51 12.53
C ASP A 110 1.15 -5.73 11.73
N PHE A 111 2.05 -6.48 11.10
CA PHE A 111 1.73 -7.55 10.14
C PHE A 111 0.68 -8.53 10.67
N ASP A 112 0.93 -9.14 11.82
CA ASP A 112 0.01 -10.12 12.41
C ASP A 112 -1.34 -9.48 12.77
N GLY A 113 -1.32 -8.32 13.44
CA GLY A 113 -2.52 -7.59 13.83
C GLY A 113 -3.35 -7.10 12.65
N LEU A 114 -2.69 -6.71 11.55
CA LEU A 114 -3.34 -6.30 10.31
C LEU A 114 -4.05 -7.49 9.64
N ILE A 115 -3.37 -8.63 9.51
CA ILE A 115 -3.96 -9.85 8.95
C ILE A 115 -5.15 -10.32 9.77
N ASP A 116 -5.00 -10.38 11.10
CA ASP A 116 -6.07 -10.78 12.00
C ASP A 116 -7.28 -9.84 11.87
N THR A 117 -7.05 -8.53 11.75
CA THR A 117 -8.11 -7.54 11.58
C THR A 117 -8.80 -7.68 10.22
N ILE A 118 -8.05 -7.89 9.14
CA ILE A 118 -8.64 -8.12 7.80
C ILE A 118 -9.51 -9.38 7.83
N ARG A 119 -8.99 -10.47 8.37
CA ARG A 119 -9.74 -11.75 8.46
C ARG A 119 -11.01 -11.65 9.30
N ASP A 120 -10.95 -10.93 10.44
CA ASP A 120 -12.13 -10.70 11.29
C ASP A 120 -13.23 -9.96 10.52
N VAL A 121 -12.87 -8.95 9.75
CA VAL A 121 -13.82 -8.17 8.94
C VAL A 121 -14.34 -8.97 7.76
N THR A 122 -13.50 -9.76 7.09
CA THR A 122 -13.88 -10.55 5.91
C THR A 122 -14.61 -11.85 6.22
N ALA A 123 -14.70 -12.24 7.49
CA ALA A 123 -15.38 -13.47 7.92
C ALA A 123 -16.89 -13.53 7.56
N LYS A 124 -17.47 -12.43 7.06
CA LYS A 124 -18.88 -12.33 6.64
C LYS A 124 -19.11 -12.53 5.13
N ASP A 125 -18.11 -13.03 4.37
CA ASP A 125 -18.18 -13.32 2.91
C ASP A 125 -18.58 -12.14 1.99
N THR A 126 -18.60 -10.91 2.51
CA THR A 126 -19.01 -9.72 1.74
C THR A 126 -17.84 -8.80 1.34
N TYR A 127 -16.60 -9.18 1.69
CA TYR A 127 -15.40 -8.35 1.49
C TYR A 127 -14.35 -9.05 0.60
N VAL A 128 -14.74 -9.40 -0.61
CA VAL A 128 -13.92 -10.21 -1.54
C VAL A 128 -12.53 -9.61 -1.81
N VAL A 129 -12.46 -8.31 -2.06
CA VAL A 129 -11.17 -7.65 -2.35
C VAL A 129 -10.26 -7.68 -1.12
N ALA A 130 -10.79 -7.45 0.07
CA ALA A 130 -10.01 -7.44 1.31
C ALA A 130 -9.46 -8.83 1.66
N GLU A 131 -10.20 -9.91 1.37
CA GLU A 131 -9.71 -11.28 1.55
C GLU A 131 -8.45 -11.55 0.71
N SER A 132 -8.44 -11.13 -0.55
CA SER A 132 -7.27 -11.30 -1.42
C SER A 132 -6.05 -10.53 -0.92
N ILE A 133 -6.26 -9.38 -0.26
CA ILE A 133 -5.17 -8.59 0.35
C ILE A 133 -4.51 -9.36 1.49
N ALA A 134 -5.30 -10.01 2.37
CA ALA A 134 -4.74 -10.81 3.46
C ALA A 134 -3.91 -12.00 2.94
N GLU A 135 -4.38 -12.68 1.89
CA GLU A 135 -3.64 -13.76 1.26
C GLU A 135 -2.32 -13.28 0.62
N GLN A 136 -2.35 -12.11 -0.02
CA GLN A 136 -1.17 -11.50 -0.61
C GLN A 136 -0.14 -11.13 0.44
N LEU A 137 -0.55 -10.47 1.54
CA LEU A 137 0.34 -10.13 2.65
C LEU A 137 1.02 -11.39 3.22
N LEU A 138 0.26 -12.47 3.43
CA LEU A 138 0.80 -13.73 3.95
C LEU A 138 1.79 -14.39 2.99
N TYR A 139 1.53 -14.32 1.69
CA TYR A 139 2.44 -14.89 0.69
C TYR A 139 3.76 -14.13 0.62
N GLU A 140 3.71 -12.82 0.78
CA GLU A 140 4.87 -11.93 0.62
C GLU A 140 5.64 -11.67 1.91
N ASP A 141 5.03 -11.96 3.08
CA ASP A 141 5.59 -11.68 4.42
C ASP A 141 5.99 -10.21 4.61
N ALA A 142 5.23 -9.29 3.99
CA ALA A 142 5.54 -7.87 4.00
C ALA A 142 4.27 -7.00 4.00
N VAL A 143 4.21 -5.99 4.87
CA VAL A 143 3.12 -5.01 4.93
C VAL A 143 3.23 -4.01 3.78
N THR A 144 4.38 -3.36 3.68
CA THR A 144 4.64 -2.36 2.63
C THR A 144 5.37 -2.98 1.46
N ARG A 145 5.08 -2.49 0.27
CA ARG A 145 5.82 -2.83 -0.93
C ARG A 145 5.81 -1.64 -1.87
N HIS A 146 6.98 -1.30 -2.35
CA HIS A 146 7.12 -0.25 -3.35
C HIS A 146 8.28 -0.58 -4.28
N ASN A 147 7.95 -0.93 -5.51
CA ASN A 147 8.92 -1.18 -6.57
C ASN A 147 8.30 -0.87 -7.95
N SER A 148 9.07 -1.09 -9.02
CA SER A 148 8.65 -0.80 -10.40
C SER A 148 7.50 -1.68 -10.95
N VAL A 149 7.06 -2.69 -10.20
CA VAL A 149 6.00 -3.63 -10.62
C VAL A 149 4.75 -3.44 -9.77
N GLU A 150 4.93 -3.21 -8.48
CA GLU A 150 3.89 -3.19 -7.46
C GLU A 150 4.20 -2.14 -6.40
N SER A 151 3.18 -1.40 -6.01
CA SER A 151 3.29 -0.46 -4.91
C SER A 151 2.00 -0.45 -4.12
N ARG A 152 2.10 -0.42 -2.79
CA ARG A 152 0.96 -0.34 -1.88
C ARG A 152 1.30 0.42 -0.62
N VAL A 153 0.28 1.07 -0.07
CA VAL A 153 0.35 1.80 1.19
C VAL A 153 -0.77 1.32 2.10
N PHE A 154 -0.44 1.14 3.37
CA PHE A 154 -1.42 0.87 4.42
C PHE A 154 -1.40 1.96 5.47
N PHE A 155 -2.60 2.37 5.90
CA PHE A 155 -2.83 3.09 7.14
C PHE A 155 -3.57 2.18 8.10
N VAL A 156 -3.21 2.20 9.37
CA VAL A 156 -3.87 1.42 10.42
C VAL A 156 -4.46 2.34 11.47
N ALA A 157 -5.63 1.96 11.97
CA ALA A 157 -6.18 2.50 13.19
C ALA A 157 -5.83 1.57 14.35
N THR A 158 -5.30 2.13 15.45
CA THR A 158 -4.96 1.34 16.64
C THR A 158 -5.62 1.86 17.89
N VAL A 159 -6.10 0.95 18.75
CA VAL A 159 -6.61 1.20 20.09
C VAL A 159 -5.75 0.41 21.06
N ASP A 160 -5.19 1.06 22.07
CA ASP A 160 -4.28 0.44 23.06
C ASP A 160 -3.09 -0.32 22.43
N GLY A 161 -2.73 0.02 21.19
CA GLY A 161 -1.66 -0.61 20.43
C GLY A 161 -2.12 -1.72 19.48
N ASP A 162 -3.34 -2.22 19.63
CA ASP A 162 -3.90 -3.26 18.75
C ASP A 162 -4.49 -2.66 17.48
N VAL A 163 -4.26 -3.30 16.33
CA VAL A 163 -4.86 -2.90 15.06
C VAL A 163 -6.36 -3.23 15.07
N VAL A 164 -7.20 -2.22 14.85
CA VAL A 164 -8.66 -2.33 14.86
C VAL A 164 -9.30 -1.97 13.52
N GLY A 165 -8.52 -1.43 12.60
CA GLY A 165 -8.98 -1.09 11.25
C GLY A 165 -7.82 -0.73 10.35
N TRP A 166 -8.08 -0.73 9.04
CA TRP A 166 -7.09 -0.39 8.01
C TRP A 166 -7.71 0.40 6.86
N ALA A 167 -6.87 1.16 6.16
CA ALA A 167 -7.09 1.58 4.78
C ALA A 167 -5.89 1.13 3.94
N HIS A 168 -6.14 0.56 2.77
CA HIS A 168 -5.14 0.07 1.84
C HIS A 168 -5.30 0.77 0.49
N LEU A 169 -4.20 1.24 -0.06
CA LEU A 169 -4.09 1.76 -1.41
C LEU A 169 -3.20 0.83 -2.22
N ASP A 170 -3.75 0.23 -3.27
CA ASP A 170 -2.99 -0.42 -4.34
C ASP A 170 -2.71 0.61 -5.44
N LEU A 171 -1.44 0.76 -5.78
CA LEU A 171 -0.90 1.82 -6.62
C LEU A 171 -0.34 1.21 -7.92
N PRO A 172 -1.12 1.14 -9.01
CA PRO A 172 -0.68 0.54 -10.26
C PRO A 172 0.59 1.21 -10.82
N GLN A 173 1.59 0.40 -11.14
CA GLN A 173 2.88 0.88 -11.67
C GLN A 173 2.90 0.97 -13.21
N VAL A 174 1.79 0.70 -13.87
CA VAL A 174 1.65 0.84 -15.33
C VAL A 174 1.40 2.30 -15.68
N ASP A 175 2.22 2.91 -16.53
CA ASP A 175 2.17 4.34 -16.92
C ASP A 175 0.75 4.88 -17.16
N LYS A 176 -0.09 4.10 -17.84
CA LYS A 176 -1.43 4.52 -18.22
C LYS A 176 -2.43 4.50 -17.06
N LEU A 177 -2.08 3.87 -15.95
CA LEU A 177 -2.91 3.75 -14.73
C LEU A 177 -2.35 4.54 -13.55
N GLN A 178 -1.18 5.16 -13.66
CA GLN A 178 -0.48 5.86 -12.57
C GLN A 178 -1.30 6.96 -11.86
N SER A 179 -2.31 7.51 -12.51
CA SER A 179 -3.17 8.53 -11.92
C SER A 179 -4.40 7.97 -11.20
N THR A 180 -4.47 6.64 -11.02
CA THR A 180 -5.57 5.97 -10.34
C THR A 180 -5.03 5.01 -9.29
N ALA A 181 -5.74 4.84 -8.17
CA ALA A 181 -5.42 3.88 -7.14
C ALA A 181 -6.67 3.09 -6.75
N GLN A 182 -6.51 1.84 -6.33
CA GLN A 182 -7.59 1.08 -5.69
C GLN A 182 -7.51 1.27 -4.19
N LEU A 183 -8.64 1.59 -3.54
CA LEU A 183 -8.70 1.78 -2.09
C LEU A 183 -9.63 0.74 -1.47
N THR A 184 -9.19 0.17 -0.36
CA THR A 184 -9.99 -0.72 0.48
C THR A 184 -9.90 -0.22 1.93
N VAL A 185 -11.00 -0.24 2.65
CA VAL A 185 -11.08 0.17 4.05
C VAL A 185 -11.92 -0.82 4.84
N GLY A 186 -11.51 -1.11 6.08
CA GLY A 186 -12.28 -1.97 6.97
C GLY A 186 -11.99 -1.65 8.44
N VAL A 187 -12.99 -1.91 9.30
CA VAL A 187 -12.92 -1.71 10.76
C VAL A 187 -13.59 -2.88 11.44
N ARG A 188 -12.97 -3.42 12.48
CA ARG A 188 -13.53 -4.51 13.29
C ARG A 188 -14.88 -4.11 13.88
N GLY A 189 -15.82 -5.07 13.93
CA GLY A 189 -17.21 -4.82 14.32
C GLY A 189 -17.36 -4.09 15.66
N ASP A 190 -16.55 -4.45 16.67
CA ASP A 190 -16.59 -3.83 18.00
C ASP A 190 -16.17 -2.35 18.02
N TYR A 191 -15.52 -1.87 16.96
CA TYR A 191 -15.00 -0.51 16.83
C TYR A 191 -15.72 0.31 15.74
N GLN A 192 -16.72 -0.26 15.07
CA GLN A 192 -17.57 0.47 14.12
C GLN A 192 -18.37 1.57 14.84
N ASP A 193 -18.96 2.48 14.09
CA ASP A 193 -19.75 3.62 14.58
C ASP A 193 -18.98 4.65 15.44
N ASN A 194 -17.66 4.51 15.58
CA ASN A 194 -16.78 5.45 16.24
C ASN A 194 -16.08 6.41 15.27
N GLY A 195 -16.49 6.46 14.00
CA GLY A 195 -15.91 7.32 12.98
C GLY A 195 -14.51 6.89 12.49
N ILE A 196 -13.99 5.74 12.95
CA ILE A 196 -12.66 5.23 12.57
C ILE A 196 -12.58 5.00 11.07
N GLY A 197 -13.60 4.36 10.46
CA GLY A 197 -13.66 4.10 9.02
C GLY A 197 -13.60 5.39 8.19
N SER A 198 -14.37 6.41 8.59
CA SER A 198 -14.37 7.72 7.92
C SER A 198 -13.01 8.43 8.00
N ARG A 199 -12.32 8.32 9.13
CA ARG A 199 -10.98 8.90 9.31
C ARG A 199 -9.91 8.16 8.52
N LEU A 200 -9.95 6.82 8.49
CA LEU A 200 -9.08 6.00 7.66
C LEU A 200 -9.27 6.32 6.17
N LEU A 201 -10.53 6.40 5.73
CA LEU A 201 -10.87 6.76 4.36
C LEU A 201 -10.36 8.16 4.01
N ALA A 202 -10.62 9.16 4.84
CA ALA A 202 -10.13 10.52 4.63
C ALA A 202 -8.60 10.56 4.57
N ARG A 203 -7.90 9.89 5.50
CA ARG A 203 -6.44 9.82 5.50
C ARG A 203 -5.87 9.25 4.20
N ALA A 204 -6.47 8.16 3.70
CA ALA A 204 -6.03 7.53 2.45
C ALA A 204 -6.31 8.42 1.22
N LEU A 205 -7.47 9.10 1.19
CA LEU A 205 -7.83 10.05 0.12
C LEU A 205 -6.89 11.26 0.14
N ASP A 206 -6.66 11.89 1.31
CA ASP A 206 -5.75 13.02 1.46
C ASP A 206 -4.33 12.68 0.97
N TRP A 207 -3.85 11.47 1.32
CA TRP A 207 -2.56 11.00 0.84
C TRP A 207 -2.55 10.81 -0.68
N ALA A 208 -3.60 10.19 -1.25
CA ALA A 208 -3.69 9.97 -2.69
C ALA A 208 -3.74 11.30 -3.47
N GLU A 209 -4.53 12.28 -3.00
CA GLU A 209 -4.57 13.62 -3.60
C GLU A 209 -3.22 14.33 -3.55
N ALA A 210 -2.57 14.32 -2.37
CA ALA A 210 -1.25 14.94 -2.17
C ALA A 210 -0.17 14.31 -3.06
N ASN A 211 -0.32 13.02 -3.41
CA ASN A 211 0.58 12.30 -4.30
C ASN A 211 0.12 12.32 -5.78
N GLY A 212 -0.87 13.18 -6.14
CA GLY A 212 -1.26 13.47 -7.52
C GLY A 212 -2.14 12.42 -8.19
N TYR A 213 -2.70 11.51 -7.41
CA TYR A 213 -3.73 10.63 -7.94
C TYR A 213 -4.97 11.45 -8.29
N ARG A 214 -5.52 11.22 -9.47
CA ARG A 214 -6.71 11.92 -9.95
C ARG A 214 -8.00 11.24 -9.51
N LYS A 215 -7.93 9.93 -9.23
CA LYS A 215 -9.10 9.08 -8.97
C LYS A 215 -8.71 7.89 -8.10
N VAL A 216 -9.58 7.58 -7.18
CA VAL A 216 -9.51 6.35 -6.38
C VAL A 216 -10.78 5.53 -6.66
N TYR A 217 -10.67 4.21 -6.76
CA TYR A 217 -11.79 3.34 -7.05
C TYR A 217 -11.83 2.14 -6.09
N ASN A 218 -13.01 1.54 -5.94
CA ASN A 218 -13.23 0.30 -5.21
C ASN A 218 -14.29 -0.56 -5.92
N SER A 219 -14.26 -1.84 -5.65
CA SER A 219 -15.19 -2.85 -6.14
C SER A 219 -15.85 -3.57 -4.97
N VAL A 220 -17.16 -3.55 -4.92
CA VAL A 220 -17.95 -4.06 -3.79
C VAL A 220 -19.05 -5.00 -4.30
N PRO A 221 -19.21 -6.21 -3.71
CA PRO A 221 -20.36 -7.06 -4.02
C PRO A 221 -21.70 -6.33 -3.71
N THR A 222 -22.71 -6.49 -4.57
CA THR A 222 -24.02 -5.88 -4.34
C THR A 222 -24.72 -6.35 -3.07
N THR A 223 -24.24 -7.42 -2.45
CA THR A 223 -24.73 -7.91 -1.15
C THR A 223 -24.15 -7.16 0.05
N ASN A 224 -23.17 -6.26 -0.17
CA ASN A 224 -22.57 -5.44 0.88
C ASN A 224 -23.13 -4.00 0.83
N ASP A 225 -24.42 -3.88 1.14
CA ASP A 225 -25.13 -2.59 1.15
C ASP A 225 -24.47 -1.58 2.11
N GLU A 226 -23.94 -2.06 3.26
CA GLU A 226 -23.29 -1.19 4.26
C GLU A 226 -22.06 -0.48 3.68
N ALA A 227 -21.21 -1.20 2.94
CA ALA A 227 -20.03 -0.62 2.32
C ALA A 227 -20.38 0.34 1.17
N ILE A 228 -21.43 0.01 0.37
CA ILE A 228 -21.88 0.86 -0.72
C ILE A 228 -22.39 2.19 -0.15
N VAL A 229 -23.30 2.14 0.82
CA VAL A 229 -23.87 3.34 1.48
C VAL A 229 -22.75 4.15 2.16
N PHE A 230 -21.83 3.48 2.86
CA PHE A 230 -20.69 4.15 3.49
C PHE A 230 -19.86 4.94 2.49
N LEU A 231 -19.50 4.36 1.34
CA LEU A 231 -18.72 5.04 0.31
C LEU A 231 -19.51 6.19 -0.33
N GLU A 232 -20.79 5.98 -0.67
CA GLU A 232 -21.65 7.02 -1.25
C GLU A 232 -21.84 8.22 -0.31
N ASP A 233 -22.00 7.99 1.00
CA ASP A 233 -22.08 9.04 2.02
C ASP A 233 -20.76 9.85 2.13
N HIS A 234 -19.63 9.29 1.66
CA HIS A 234 -18.34 9.95 1.59
C HIS A 234 -18.00 10.50 0.20
N GLY A 235 -19.02 10.66 -0.67
CA GLY A 235 -18.87 11.33 -1.95
C GLY A 235 -18.36 10.44 -3.09
N TRP A 236 -18.36 9.11 -2.91
CA TRP A 236 -18.09 8.19 -3.99
C TRP A 236 -19.29 8.04 -4.91
N GLU A 237 -19.04 7.82 -6.18
CA GLU A 237 -20.06 7.65 -7.20
C GLU A 237 -19.98 6.25 -7.81
N THR A 238 -21.16 5.64 -8.05
CA THR A 238 -21.24 4.38 -8.79
C THR A 238 -20.94 4.63 -10.27
N GLU A 239 -19.87 4.03 -10.80
CA GLU A 239 -19.48 4.12 -12.22
C GLU A 239 -20.10 3.01 -13.08
N GLY A 240 -20.44 1.89 -12.49
CA GLY A 240 -21.04 0.78 -13.22
C GLY A 240 -21.30 -0.46 -12.36
N ILE A 241 -22.01 -1.40 -12.97
CA ILE A 241 -22.31 -2.70 -12.36
C ILE A 241 -21.83 -3.79 -13.31
N ARG A 242 -21.03 -4.72 -12.78
CA ARG A 242 -20.59 -5.90 -13.50
C ARG A 242 -21.44 -7.09 -13.05
N LYS A 243 -22.19 -7.68 -13.97
CA LYS A 243 -23.13 -8.76 -13.68
C LYS A 243 -22.43 -10.09 -13.41
N ASP A 244 -22.96 -10.85 -12.43
CA ASP A 244 -22.51 -12.22 -12.11
C ASP A 244 -21.00 -12.32 -11.92
N HIS A 245 -20.40 -11.31 -11.27
CA HIS A 245 -18.94 -11.20 -11.20
C HIS A 245 -18.33 -12.07 -10.09
N TYR A 246 -19.01 -12.17 -8.97
CA TYR A 246 -18.57 -12.99 -7.83
C TYR A 246 -19.40 -14.28 -7.72
N THR A 247 -18.83 -15.27 -7.06
CA THR A 247 -19.56 -16.45 -6.57
C THR A 247 -19.42 -16.50 -5.06
N ILE A 248 -20.48 -16.19 -4.33
CA ILE A 248 -20.53 -16.15 -2.87
C ILE A 248 -21.56 -17.20 -2.44
N ASP A 249 -21.16 -18.17 -1.60
CA ASP A 249 -22.00 -19.28 -1.13
C ASP A 249 -22.68 -20.10 -2.24
N GLY A 250 -22.11 -20.08 -3.45
CA GLY A 250 -22.63 -20.75 -4.64
C GLY A 250 -23.58 -19.93 -5.48
N ASP A 251 -23.94 -18.74 -5.05
CA ASP A 251 -24.76 -17.79 -5.79
C ASP A 251 -23.91 -16.79 -6.59
N HIS A 252 -24.37 -16.41 -7.77
CA HIS A 252 -23.74 -15.37 -8.58
C HIS A 252 -24.16 -13.98 -8.08
N VAL A 253 -23.18 -13.14 -7.74
CA VAL A 253 -23.38 -11.81 -7.19
C VAL A 253 -22.76 -10.76 -8.09
N ASP A 254 -23.48 -9.67 -8.33
CA ASP A 254 -23.02 -8.54 -9.10
C ASP A 254 -21.95 -7.73 -8.34
N GLU A 255 -21.06 -7.07 -9.08
CA GLU A 255 -20.10 -6.10 -8.56
C GLU A 255 -20.58 -4.67 -8.82
N VAL A 256 -20.54 -3.84 -7.79
CA VAL A 256 -20.65 -2.38 -7.93
C VAL A 256 -19.26 -1.78 -7.97
N MET A 257 -18.97 -1.05 -9.03
CA MET A 257 -17.75 -0.28 -9.18
C MET A 257 -18.00 1.15 -8.73
N LEU A 258 -17.33 1.59 -7.67
CA LEU A 258 -17.43 2.95 -7.13
C LEU A 258 -16.12 3.68 -7.31
N ALA A 259 -16.16 5.00 -7.45
CA ALA A 259 -14.99 5.83 -7.54
C ALA A 259 -15.18 7.19 -6.86
N TYR A 260 -14.06 7.72 -6.39
CA TYR A 260 -13.90 9.09 -5.92
C TYR A 260 -12.93 9.81 -6.84
N THR A 261 -13.33 10.98 -7.35
CA THR A 261 -12.51 11.82 -8.24
C THR A 261 -12.18 13.12 -7.52
N PHE A 262 -10.89 13.44 -7.43
CA PHE A 262 -10.40 14.67 -6.81
C PHE A 262 -10.63 15.88 -7.69
#